data_5d78b7ca8fb6ff486685ee14e261800f
#
_entry.id   5d78b7ca8fb6ff486685ee14e261800f
#
_cell.length_a   1.000
_cell.length_b   1.000
_cell.length_c   1.000
_cell.angle_alpha   90.00
_cell.angle_beta   90.00
_cell.angle_gamma   90.00
#
_symmetry.space_group_name_H-M   'P 1'
#
loop_
_entity.id
_entity.type
_entity.pdbx_description
1 polymer ?
#
loop_
_entity_poly.entity_id
_entity_poly.type
_entity_poly.pdbx_seq_one_letter_code
_entity_poly.pdbx_strand_id
1 'polypeptide(L)'
;MKRIICIGECALNLVFREGQPAGVMPGGRIACAASLMAAEKLPVVMASEASADPVGDMAVKYLTDAGVDTSSLDRFTTASDGSTRVTRYENYTDEAFDIVWPRVDDDSVVVFGGYYALDQRMRARMLPFLNHCAERRAVMVYVPGFMSAQVSRITRVMPAILENLELASIVIARNNDLDLIFGTSPDRSVYADHIDFYCRSLINVDTATRRINYFSGKEVTQLEIPERICETMAWNAGVIAGVCGAIYEQNITPDRLETPDEAMRRMLLTAGAKAAQAAAANFTEDWQKSII
;
A
#
# COMPACT_ATOMS: atom_id res chain seq x y z
N MET A 1 17.42 -4.60 -13.72
CA MET A 1 16.99 -3.20 -13.96
C MET A 1 16.15 -2.79 -12.77
N LYS A 2 16.56 -1.74 -12.09
CA LYS A 2 15.90 -1.20 -10.89
C LYS A 2 14.41 -0.91 -11.16
N ARG A 3 13.52 -1.32 -10.28
CA ARG A 3 12.07 -1.11 -10.40
C ARG A 3 11.39 -1.05 -9.04
N ILE A 4 10.16 -0.56 -9.03
CA ILE A 4 9.27 -0.60 -7.87
C ILE A 4 8.27 -1.73 -8.11
N ILE A 5 8.24 -2.72 -7.24
CA ILE A 5 7.34 -3.87 -7.29
C ILE A 5 6.26 -3.66 -6.24
N CYS A 6 5.02 -3.54 -6.66
CA CYS A 6 3.85 -3.36 -5.81
C CYS A 6 3.07 -4.67 -5.72
N ILE A 7 2.85 -5.17 -4.51
CA ILE A 7 2.14 -6.43 -4.23
C ILE A 7 0.96 -6.14 -3.31
N GLY A 8 -0.25 -6.29 -3.80
CA GLY A 8 -1.45 -6.03 -3.04
C GLY A 8 -2.71 -6.16 -3.88
N GLU A 9 -3.85 -5.98 -3.27
CA GLU A 9 -5.14 -6.07 -3.94
C GLU A 9 -5.34 -4.97 -4.99
N CYS A 10 -5.91 -5.37 -6.12
CA CYS A 10 -6.43 -4.51 -7.17
C CYS A 10 -7.96 -4.60 -7.14
N ALA A 11 -8.65 -3.50 -6.88
CA ALA A 11 -10.09 -3.48 -6.65
C ALA A 11 -10.78 -2.26 -7.29
N LEU A 12 -12.09 -2.32 -7.39
CA LEU A 12 -12.94 -1.17 -7.67
C LEU A 12 -13.81 -0.87 -6.44
N ASN A 13 -13.94 0.41 -6.13
CA ASN A 13 -14.86 0.90 -5.10
C ASN A 13 -16.10 1.47 -5.74
N LEU A 14 -17.27 1.03 -5.29
CA LEU A 14 -18.52 1.72 -5.58
C LEU A 14 -18.68 2.89 -4.61
N VAL A 15 -18.90 4.07 -5.16
CA VAL A 15 -19.11 5.30 -4.38
C VAL A 15 -20.60 5.57 -4.30
N PHE A 16 -21.11 5.75 -3.09
CA PHE A 16 -22.48 6.18 -2.84
C PHE A 16 -22.48 7.58 -2.21
N ARG A 17 -23.41 8.42 -2.64
CA ARG A 17 -23.71 9.72 -2.02
C ARG A 17 -25.16 9.79 -1.68
N GLU A 18 -25.47 10.17 -0.44
CA GLU A 18 -26.86 10.27 0.05
C GLU A 18 -27.69 9.01 -0.26
N GLY A 19 -27.05 7.82 -0.17
CA GLY A 19 -27.69 6.54 -0.42
C GLY A 19 -27.87 6.15 -1.91
N GLN A 20 -27.43 7.00 -2.86
CA GLN A 20 -27.50 6.72 -4.29
C GLN A 20 -26.11 6.35 -4.84
N PRO A 21 -26.02 5.43 -5.84
CA PRO A 21 -24.77 5.17 -6.55
C PRO A 21 -24.26 6.45 -7.20
N ALA A 22 -23.03 6.85 -6.90
CA ALA A 22 -22.46 8.10 -7.41
C ALA A 22 -21.30 7.86 -8.38
N GLY A 23 -20.72 6.65 -8.40
CA GLY A 23 -19.67 6.32 -9.34
C GLY A 23 -18.85 5.11 -8.93
N VAL A 24 -17.83 4.83 -9.73
CA VAL A 24 -16.86 3.77 -9.53
C VAL A 24 -15.47 4.38 -9.53
N MET A 25 -14.61 3.97 -8.62
CA MET A 25 -13.24 4.43 -8.53
C MET A 25 -12.28 3.28 -8.25
N PRO A 26 -11.01 3.37 -8.67
CA PRO A 26 -10.01 2.38 -8.32
C PRO A 26 -9.88 2.21 -6.82
N GLY A 27 -9.64 0.97 -6.40
CA GLY A 27 -9.42 0.58 -5.04
C GLY A 27 -8.11 -0.19 -4.88
N GLY A 28 -7.80 -0.54 -3.63
CA GLY A 28 -6.49 -1.09 -3.29
C GLY A 28 -5.47 0.01 -3.05
N ARG A 29 -5.02 0.13 -1.81
CA ARG A 29 -4.13 1.23 -1.39
C ARG A 29 -2.81 1.21 -2.15
N ILE A 30 -2.23 0.02 -2.30
CA ILE A 30 -0.97 -0.20 -3.00
C ILE A 30 -1.17 -0.03 -4.52
N ALA A 31 -2.28 -0.51 -5.10
CA ALA A 31 -2.59 -0.33 -6.51
C ALA A 31 -2.77 1.16 -6.88
N CYS A 32 -3.45 1.94 -6.03
CA CYS A 32 -3.54 3.38 -6.21
C CYS A 32 -2.17 4.07 -6.10
N ALA A 33 -1.32 3.67 -5.16
CA ALA A 33 0.04 4.20 -5.05
C ALA A 33 0.90 3.84 -6.27
N ALA A 34 0.76 2.62 -6.79
CA ALA A 34 1.43 2.19 -8.02
C ALA A 34 1.07 3.09 -9.21
N SER A 35 -0.21 3.39 -9.38
CA SER A 35 -0.67 4.30 -10.44
C SER A 35 -0.10 5.71 -10.30
N LEU A 36 -0.06 6.26 -9.09
CA LEU A 36 0.54 7.58 -8.83
C LEU A 36 2.03 7.60 -9.16
N MET A 37 2.78 6.58 -8.75
CA MET A 37 4.21 6.46 -9.07
C MET A 37 4.47 6.30 -10.57
N ALA A 38 3.66 5.50 -11.26
CA ALA A 38 3.80 5.30 -12.70
C ALA A 38 3.46 6.58 -13.50
N ALA A 39 2.48 7.37 -13.06
CA ALA A 39 2.17 8.67 -13.63
C ALA A 39 3.36 9.64 -13.56
N GLU A 40 4.18 9.56 -12.51
CA GLU A 40 5.47 10.27 -12.38
C GLU A 40 6.63 9.61 -13.15
N LYS A 41 6.33 8.65 -14.03
CA LYS A 41 7.30 7.93 -14.89
C LYS A 41 8.27 7.02 -14.14
N LEU A 42 7.97 6.63 -12.92
CA LEU A 42 8.73 5.61 -12.23
C LEU A 42 8.43 4.20 -12.83
N PRO A 43 9.41 3.30 -12.88
CA PRO A 43 9.22 1.94 -13.43
C PRO A 43 8.53 1.04 -12.41
N VAL A 44 7.20 1.02 -12.45
CA VAL A 44 6.35 0.28 -11.50
C VAL A 44 5.79 -0.98 -12.14
N VAL A 45 5.89 -2.09 -11.42
CA VAL A 45 5.25 -3.38 -11.75
C VAL A 45 4.22 -3.70 -10.68
N MET A 46 3.01 -4.09 -11.09
CA MET A 46 1.97 -4.56 -10.17
C MET A 46 1.87 -6.08 -10.22
N ALA A 47 2.16 -6.74 -9.09
CA ALA A 47 1.91 -8.14 -8.86
C ALA A 47 0.60 -8.28 -8.06
N SER A 48 -0.45 -8.74 -8.74
CA SER A 48 -1.81 -8.79 -8.20
C SER A 48 -2.63 -9.80 -8.99
N GLU A 49 -3.91 -9.88 -8.66
CA GLU A 49 -4.90 -10.57 -9.45
C GLU A 49 -6.10 -9.68 -9.76
N ALA A 50 -6.77 -9.93 -10.87
CA ALA A 50 -8.02 -9.30 -11.23
C ALA A 50 -8.92 -10.29 -11.97
N SER A 51 -10.23 -10.20 -11.76
CA SER A 51 -11.18 -11.05 -12.49
C SER A 51 -11.12 -10.83 -14.00
N ALA A 52 -11.33 -11.89 -14.77
CA ALA A 52 -11.44 -11.85 -16.23
C ALA A 52 -12.89 -11.48 -16.64
N ASP A 53 -13.36 -10.33 -16.17
CA ASP A 53 -14.69 -9.78 -16.41
C ASP A 53 -14.60 -8.24 -16.55
N PRO A 54 -15.70 -7.54 -16.92
CA PRO A 54 -15.68 -6.10 -17.08
C PRO A 54 -15.19 -5.30 -15.86
N VAL A 55 -15.38 -5.80 -14.65
CA VAL A 55 -14.93 -5.13 -13.42
C VAL A 55 -13.41 -5.21 -13.29
N GLY A 56 -12.84 -6.41 -13.50
CA GLY A 56 -11.40 -6.59 -13.53
C GLY A 56 -10.73 -5.86 -14.70
N ASP A 57 -11.40 -5.81 -15.87
CA ASP A 57 -10.91 -5.03 -17.03
C ASP A 57 -10.79 -3.55 -16.71
N MET A 58 -11.78 -2.97 -16.01
CA MET A 58 -11.71 -1.57 -15.56
C MET A 58 -10.54 -1.34 -14.58
N ALA A 59 -10.34 -2.24 -13.64
CA ALA A 59 -9.26 -2.13 -12.66
C ALA A 59 -7.88 -2.23 -13.34
N VAL A 60 -7.70 -3.17 -14.26
CA VAL A 60 -6.45 -3.33 -15.03
C VAL A 60 -6.23 -2.14 -15.96
N LYS A 61 -7.28 -1.67 -16.63
CA LYS A 61 -7.21 -0.49 -17.50
C LYS A 61 -6.73 0.74 -16.73
N TYR A 62 -7.23 0.98 -15.53
CA TYR A 62 -6.77 2.08 -14.69
C TYR A 62 -5.26 2.03 -14.42
N LEU A 63 -4.73 0.85 -14.10
CA LEU A 63 -3.31 0.66 -13.88
C LEU A 63 -2.50 0.90 -15.17
N THR A 64 -2.93 0.32 -16.28
CA THR A 64 -2.24 0.44 -17.57
C THR A 64 -2.27 1.87 -18.15
N ASP A 65 -3.39 2.57 -18.00
CA ASP A 65 -3.50 3.96 -18.42
C ASP A 65 -2.56 4.89 -17.64
N ALA A 66 -2.30 4.57 -16.36
CA ALA A 66 -1.30 5.27 -15.56
C ALA A 66 0.15 4.91 -15.91
N GLY A 67 0.38 3.86 -16.70
CA GLY A 67 1.70 3.39 -17.11
C GLY A 67 2.31 2.31 -16.22
N VAL A 68 1.51 1.64 -15.37
CA VAL A 68 1.95 0.51 -14.56
C VAL A 68 2.17 -0.72 -15.45
N ASP A 69 3.28 -1.42 -15.27
CA ASP A 69 3.50 -2.74 -15.86
C ASP A 69 2.62 -3.78 -15.15
N THR A 70 1.64 -4.32 -15.87
CA THR A 70 0.68 -5.33 -15.39
C THR A 70 1.03 -6.74 -15.83
N SER A 71 2.24 -6.99 -16.33
CA SER A 71 2.68 -8.32 -16.79
C SER A 71 2.72 -9.40 -15.69
N SER A 72 2.78 -8.97 -14.43
CA SER A 72 2.71 -9.84 -13.23
C SER A 72 1.32 -9.84 -12.59
N LEU A 73 0.27 -9.49 -13.32
CA LEU A 73 -1.11 -9.51 -12.84
C LEU A 73 -1.82 -10.75 -13.39
N ASP A 74 -2.27 -11.63 -12.50
CA ASP A 74 -3.04 -12.82 -12.87
C ASP A 74 -4.50 -12.47 -13.21
N ARG A 75 -5.08 -13.17 -14.19
CA ARG A 75 -6.46 -12.98 -14.63
C ARG A 75 -7.26 -14.26 -14.37
N PHE A 76 -8.00 -14.29 -13.27
CA PHE A 76 -8.80 -15.44 -12.90
C PHE A 76 -10.23 -15.37 -13.47
N THR A 77 -10.77 -16.52 -13.86
CA THR A 77 -12.14 -16.63 -14.35
C THR A 77 -13.10 -16.82 -13.18
N THR A 78 -14.07 -15.91 -13.04
CA THR A 78 -15.21 -16.11 -12.13
C THR A 78 -16.30 -16.90 -12.83
N ALA A 79 -16.94 -17.82 -12.11
CA ALA A 79 -18.16 -18.45 -12.62
C ALA A 79 -19.23 -17.38 -12.82
N SER A 80 -19.51 -17.03 -14.08
CA SER A 80 -20.42 -15.94 -14.43
C SER A 80 -21.83 -16.53 -14.57
N ASP A 81 -22.76 -16.04 -13.73
CA ASP A 81 -24.19 -16.22 -13.90
C ASP A 81 -24.83 -15.06 -14.70
N GLY A 82 -24.01 -14.24 -15.39
CA GLY A 82 -24.42 -13.04 -16.12
C GLY A 82 -24.66 -11.82 -15.23
N SER A 83 -24.43 -11.90 -13.91
CA SER A 83 -24.48 -10.76 -13.01
C SER A 83 -23.09 -10.21 -12.76
N THR A 84 -22.90 -8.90 -12.87
CA THR A 84 -21.68 -8.23 -12.42
C THR A 84 -21.67 -8.19 -10.90
N ARG A 85 -20.90 -9.05 -10.27
CA ARG A 85 -20.68 -8.98 -8.83
C ARG A 85 -19.57 -7.97 -8.57
N VAL A 86 -19.85 -7.02 -7.69
CA VAL A 86 -18.78 -6.27 -7.04
C VAL A 86 -18.08 -7.24 -6.10
N THR A 87 -16.97 -7.79 -6.54
CA THR A 87 -16.20 -8.74 -5.74
C THR A 87 -15.58 -7.97 -4.59
N ARG A 88 -16.12 -8.14 -3.40
CA ARG A 88 -15.36 -7.89 -2.18
C ARG A 88 -14.27 -8.96 -2.11
N TYR A 89 -13.18 -8.68 -1.42
CA TYR A 89 -12.03 -9.56 -1.18
C TYR A 89 -12.34 -10.97 -0.64
N GLU A 90 -13.59 -11.32 -0.49
CA GLU A 90 -14.08 -12.57 0.12
C GLU A 90 -14.31 -13.70 -0.90
N ASN A 91 -14.18 -13.43 -2.19
CA ASN A 91 -14.57 -14.37 -3.25
C ASN A 91 -13.39 -14.93 -4.07
N TYR A 92 -12.18 -14.90 -3.54
CA TYR A 92 -11.06 -15.58 -4.18
C TYR A 92 -11.25 -17.09 -4.13
N THR A 93 -11.21 -17.73 -5.30
CA THR A 93 -11.25 -19.20 -5.38
C THR A 93 -9.93 -19.80 -4.94
N ASP A 94 -9.93 -21.05 -4.48
CA ASP A 94 -8.70 -21.74 -4.06
C ASP A 94 -7.68 -21.94 -5.20
N GLU A 95 -8.10 -21.74 -6.44
CA GLU A 95 -7.30 -21.90 -7.66
C GLU A 95 -6.64 -20.61 -8.14
N ALA A 96 -7.02 -19.44 -7.55
CA ALA A 96 -6.48 -18.14 -7.94
C ALA A 96 -5.07 -17.90 -7.39
N PHE A 97 -4.40 -16.86 -7.92
CA PHE A 97 -3.07 -16.38 -7.54
C PHE A 97 -1.92 -17.18 -8.17
N ASP A 98 -1.98 -17.40 -9.47
CA ASP A 98 -0.86 -17.95 -10.25
C ASP A 98 -0.01 -16.81 -10.85
N ILE A 99 0.61 -16.04 -9.99
CA ILE A 99 1.40 -14.86 -10.36
C ILE A 99 2.76 -15.28 -10.92
N VAL A 100 3.11 -14.72 -12.08
CA VAL A 100 4.49 -14.70 -12.57
C VAL A 100 5.24 -13.58 -11.86
N TRP A 101 6.05 -13.95 -10.86
CA TRP A 101 6.80 -12.99 -10.06
C TRP A 101 7.80 -12.19 -10.89
N PRO A 102 7.83 -10.86 -10.75
CA PRO A 102 8.79 -10.03 -11.47
C PRO A 102 10.21 -10.29 -10.97
N ARG A 103 11.20 -10.05 -11.85
CA ARG A 103 12.60 -10.09 -11.44
C ARG A 103 12.91 -8.99 -10.41
N VAL A 104 13.64 -9.37 -9.37
CA VAL A 104 14.12 -8.48 -8.30
C VAL A 104 15.64 -8.31 -8.45
N ASP A 105 16.07 -7.07 -8.42
CA ASP A 105 17.47 -6.67 -8.33
C ASP A 105 17.70 -6.03 -6.94
N ASP A 106 18.96 -5.95 -6.49
CA ASP A 106 19.37 -5.48 -5.16
C ASP A 106 19.07 -4.01 -4.87
N ASP A 107 18.73 -3.25 -5.89
CA ASP A 107 18.29 -1.85 -5.81
C ASP A 107 16.77 -1.67 -5.99
N SER A 108 16.00 -2.76 -6.03
CA SER A 108 14.54 -2.72 -6.18
C SER A 108 13.85 -2.25 -4.90
N VAL A 109 12.70 -1.60 -5.06
CA VAL A 109 11.79 -1.26 -3.94
C VAL A 109 10.57 -2.17 -4.04
N VAL A 110 10.25 -2.88 -2.97
CA VAL A 110 9.15 -3.84 -2.90
C VAL A 110 8.11 -3.33 -1.91
N VAL A 111 6.95 -2.94 -2.39
CA VAL A 111 5.83 -2.45 -1.58
C VAL A 111 4.82 -3.58 -1.45
N PHE A 112 4.53 -4.01 -0.23
CA PHE A 112 3.63 -5.13 0.03
C PHE A 112 2.74 -4.87 1.24
N GLY A 113 1.57 -5.51 1.30
CA GLY A 113 0.68 -5.34 2.44
C GLY A 113 -0.78 -5.64 2.13
N GLY A 114 -1.68 -4.99 2.89
CA GLY A 114 -3.11 -5.17 2.76
C GLY A 114 -3.57 -6.59 3.04
N TYR A 115 -4.66 -6.97 2.39
CA TYR A 115 -5.25 -8.30 2.54
C TYR A 115 -4.27 -9.43 2.12
N TYR A 116 -3.52 -9.26 1.05
CA TYR A 116 -2.58 -10.26 0.53
C TYR A 116 -1.51 -10.67 1.55
N ALA A 117 -1.05 -9.72 2.35
CA ALA A 117 -0.03 -9.97 3.36
C ALA A 117 -0.57 -10.72 4.60
N LEU A 118 -1.90 -10.85 4.74
CA LEU A 118 -2.56 -11.43 5.91
C LEU A 118 -3.36 -12.70 5.60
N ASP A 119 -3.90 -12.83 4.39
CA ASP A 119 -4.63 -14.05 4.00
C ASP A 119 -3.66 -15.22 3.85
N GLN A 120 -3.99 -16.32 4.48
CA GLN A 120 -3.09 -17.48 4.57
C GLN A 120 -2.74 -18.08 3.21
N ARG A 121 -3.68 -18.07 2.25
CA ARG A 121 -3.50 -18.66 0.91
C ARG A 121 -2.63 -17.75 0.04
N MET A 122 -2.95 -16.46 0.04
CA MET A 122 -2.17 -15.46 -0.69
C MET A 122 -0.75 -15.38 -0.14
N ARG A 123 -0.64 -15.33 1.19
CA ARG A 123 0.65 -15.28 1.89
C ARG A 123 1.53 -16.51 1.58
N ALA A 124 0.97 -17.71 1.55
CA ALA A 124 1.74 -18.92 1.27
C ALA A 124 2.48 -18.88 -0.08
N ARG A 125 1.94 -18.16 -1.06
CA ARG A 125 2.59 -17.94 -2.37
C ARG A 125 3.49 -16.71 -2.40
N MET A 126 3.12 -15.67 -1.66
CA MET A 126 3.84 -14.40 -1.62
C MET A 126 5.10 -14.46 -0.75
N LEU A 127 5.06 -15.16 0.39
CA LEU A 127 6.14 -15.18 1.37
C LEU A 127 7.49 -15.67 0.81
N PRO A 128 7.56 -16.75 0.00
CA PRO A 128 8.82 -17.16 -0.63
C PRO A 128 9.42 -16.06 -1.52
N PHE A 129 8.58 -15.31 -2.22
CA PHE A 129 9.04 -14.18 -3.02
C PHE A 129 9.52 -13.01 -2.16
N LEU A 130 8.81 -12.68 -1.07
CA LEU A 130 9.24 -11.62 -0.13
C LEU A 130 10.59 -11.97 0.52
N ASN A 131 10.78 -13.23 0.94
CA ASN A 131 12.06 -13.69 1.48
C ASN A 131 13.19 -13.57 0.45
N HIS A 132 12.93 -13.97 -0.80
CA HIS A 132 13.89 -13.78 -1.88
C HIS A 132 14.23 -12.30 -2.09
N CYS A 133 13.24 -11.39 -2.02
CA CYS A 133 13.47 -9.95 -2.13
C CYS A 133 14.37 -9.44 -0.99
N ALA A 134 14.11 -9.87 0.25
CA ALA A 134 14.92 -9.50 1.41
C ALA A 134 16.35 -10.04 1.31
N GLU A 135 16.56 -11.29 0.88
CA GLU A 135 17.87 -11.88 0.61
C GLU A 135 18.65 -11.11 -0.46
N ARG A 136 17.95 -10.58 -1.45
CA ARG A 136 18.52 -9.70 -2.50
C ARG A 136 18.73 -8.26 -2.02
N ARG A 137 18.44 -7.95 -0.76
CA ARG A 137 18.59 -6.62 -0.15
C ARG A 137 17.75 -5.54 -0.84
N ALA A 138 16.63 -5.91 -1.45
CA ALA A 138 15.62 -4.95 -1.90
C ALA A 138 15.07 -4.16 -0.70
N VAL A 139 14.67 -2.91 -0.93
CA VAL A 139 14.00 -2.12 0.11
C VAL A 139 12.57 -2.61 0.27
N MET A 140 12.25 -3.18 1.43
CA MET A 140 10.96 -3.75 1.74
C MET A 140 10.08 -2.71 2.43
N VAL A 141 9.01 -2.27 1.78
CA VAL A 141 8.04 -1.29 2.31
C VAL A 141 6.76 -2.02 2.69
N TYR A 142 6.49 -2.13 3.98
CA TYR A 142 5.26 -2.76 4.46
C TYR A 142 4.15 -1.74 4.70
N VAL A 143 2.98 -1.99 4.11
CA VAL A 143 1.77 -1.19 4.27
C VAL A 143 0.70 -2.08 4.90
N PRO A 144 0.46 -2.02 6.23
CA PRO A 144 -0.47 -2.94 6.92
C PRO A 144 -1.85 -3.00 6.28
N GLY A 145 -2.46 -1.85 5.97
CA GLY A 145 -3.75 -1.79 5.30
C GLY A 145 -4.86 -2.53 6.05
N PHE A 146 -4.79 -2.56 7.39
CA PHE A 146 -5.69 -3.33 8.24
C PHE A 146 -7.09 -2.71 8.28
N MET A 147 -8.13 -3.53 8.18
CA MET A 147 -9.52 -3.09 8.15
C MET A 147 -10.31 -3.60 9.36
N SER A 148 -11.34 -2.87 9.77
CA SER A 148 -12.21 -3.23 10.90
C SER A 148 -12.83 -4.63 10.76
N ALA A 149 -13.13 -5.09 9.54
CA ALA A 149 -13.62 -6.44 9.28
C ALA A 149 -12.63 -7.55 9.67
N GLN A 150 -11.34 -7.23 9.81
CA GLN A 150 -10.27 -8.18 10.17
C GLN A 150 -10.04 -8.27 11.68
N VAL A 151 -10.57 -7.33 12.47
CA VAL A 151 -10.35 -7.26 13.94
C VAL A 151 -10.77 -8.55 14.64
N SER A 152 -11.88 -9.16 14.26
CA SER A 152 -12.35 -10.43 14.82
C SER A 152 -11.39 -11.61 14.60
N ARG A 153 -10.43 -11.45 13.69
CA ARG A 153 -9.41 -12.45 13.33
C ARG A 153 -8.00 -12.06 13.78
N ILE A 154 -7.87 -11.00 14.59
CA ILE A 154 -6.56 -10.42 14.94
C ILE A 154 -5.58 -11.45 15.50
N THR A 155 -6.01 -12.30 16.40
CA THR A 155 -5.13 -13.35 16.98
C THR A 155 -4.63 -14.36 15.96
N ARG A 156 -5.43 -14.62 14.91
CA ARG A 156 -5.06 -15.53 13.82
C ARG A 156 -4.07 -14.90 12.84
N VAL A 157 -4.18 -13.60 12.59
CA VAL A 157 -3.33 -12.89 11.61
C VAL A 157 -2.11 -12.22 12.26
N MET A 158 -2.08 -12.10 13.59
CA MET A 158 -0.98 -11.47 14.31
C MET A 158 0.41 -12.06 13.96
N PRO A 159 0.62 -13.39 13.87
CA PRO A 159 1.90 -13.93 13.45
C PRO A 159 2.35 -13.41 12.08
N ALA A 160 1.42 -13.30 11.13
CA ALA A 160 1.72 -12.76 9.80
C ALA A 160 2.06 -11.27 9.85
N ILE A 161 1.40 -10.49 10.72
CA ILE A 161 1.72 -9.07 10.92
C ILE A 161 3.14 -8.91 11.47
N LEU A 162 3.52 -9.67 12.49
CA LEU A 162 4.86 -9.61 13.09
C LEU A 162 5.95 -10.01 12.09
N GLU A 163 5.73 -11.08 11.33
CA GLU A 163 6.64 -11.53 10.29
C GLU A 163 6.77 -10.49 9.14
N ASN A 164 5.68 -9.78 8.79
CA ASN A 164 5.74 -8.67 7.84
C ASN A 164 6.54 -7.48 8.38
N LEU A 165 6.42 -7.17 9.68
CA LEU A 165 7.22 -6.14 10.33
C LEU A 165 8.71 -6.51 10.33
N GLU A 166 9.06 -7.77 10.55
CA GLU A 166 10.44 -8.27 10.52
C GLU A 166 11.05 -8.21 9.12
N LEU A 167 10.26 -8.45 8.07
CA LEU A 167 10.70 -8.33 6.69
C LEU A 167 10.86 -6.87 6.23
N ALA A 168 10.21 -5.93 6.90
CA ALA A 168 10.15 -4.55 6.45
C ALA A 168 11.44 -3.76 6.74
N SER A 169 11.93 -3.03 5.74
CA SER A 169 12.93 -1.96 5.92
C SER A 169 12.28 -0.68 6.46
N ILE A 170 11.00 -0.46 6.09
CA ILE A 170 10.18 0.66 6.56
C ILE A 170 8.70 0.27 6.54
N VAL A 171 7.97 0.73 7.53
CA VAL A 171 6.51 0.58 7.62
C VAL A 171 5.84 1.92 7.31
N ILE A 172 4.79 1.90 6.48
CA ILE A 172 3.94 3.07 6.24
C ILE A 172 2.51 2.70 6.64
N ALA A 173 2.06 3.21 7.78
CA ALA A 173 0.76 2.89 8.37
C ALA A 173 -0.08 4.14 8.61
N ARG A 174 -1.40 3.95 8.68
CA ARG A 174 -2.29 4.97 9.26
C ARG A 174 -2.46 4.70 10.75
N ASN A 175 -2.75 5.76 11.51
CA ASN A 175 -3.09 5.62 12.92
C ASN A 175 -4.20 4.58 13.14
N ASN A 176 -5.27 4.67 12.37
CA ASN A 176 -6.39 3.72 12.45
C ASN A 176 -5.98 2.25 12.17
N ASP A 177 -4.99 1.99 11.29
CA ASP A 177 -4.49 0.63 11.08
C ASP A 177 -3.78 0.11 12.35
N LEU A 178 -2.99 0.97 12.99
CA LEU A 178 -2.27 0.62 14.23
C LEU A 178 -3.22 0.44 15.42
N ASP A 179 -4.22 1.32 15.56
CA ASP A 179 -5.27 1.21 16.58
C ASP A 179 -6.05 -0.12 16.48
N LEU A 180 -6.37 -0.54 15.26
CA LEU A 180 -7.08 -1.80 15.02
C LEU A 180 -6.22 -3.03 15.29
N ILE A 181 -4.89 -2.94 15.12
CA ILE A 181 -3.96 -4.05 15.33
C ILE A 181 -3.54 -4.14 16.79
N PHE A 182 -3.12 -3.04 17.40
CA PHE A 182 -2.47 -3.01 18.71
C PHE A 182 -3.32 -2.39 19.83
N GLY A 183 -4.50 -1.86 19.49
CA GLY A 183 -5.33 -1.10 20.41
C GLY A 183 -4.97 0.39 20.42
N THR A 184 -5.93 1.21 20.83
CA THR A 184 -5.78 2.67 20.89
C THR A 184 -4.78 3.06 21.98
N SER A 185 -3.66 3.59 21.57
CA SER A 185 -2.56 4.08 22.42
C SER A 185 -1.83 5.22 21.70
N PRO A 186 -1.06 6.07 22.42
CA PRO A 186 -0.25 7.08 21.75
C PRO A 186 0.72 6.45 20.74
N ASP A 187 0.83 7.02 19.54
CA ASP A 187 1.64 6.49 18.43
C ASP A 187 3.07 6.10 18.83
N ARG A 188 3.69 6.92 19.70
CA ARG A 188 5.03 6.63 20.20
C ARG A 188 5.09 5.37 21.04
N SER A 189 4.07 5.10 21.86
CA SER A 189 3.98 3.88 22.66
C SER A 189 3.77 2.66 21.76
N VAL A 190 2.86 2.78 20.78
CA VAL A 190 2.63 1.70 19.80
C VAL A 190 3.91 1.38 19.04
N TYR A 191 4.65 2.40 18.59
CA TYR A 191 5.93 2.19 17.92
C TYR A 191 6.95 1.49 18.84
N ALA A 192 7.16 2.02 20.06
CA ALA A 192 8.18 1.52 20.98
C ALA A 192 7.88 0.10 21.48
N ASP A 193 6.61 -0.21 21.73
CA ASP A 193 6.21 -1.48 22.37
C ASP A 193 5.98 -2.61 21.34
N HIS A 194 5.65 -2.26 20.08
CA HIS A 194 5.19 -3.26 19.11
C HIS A 194 5.92 -3.26 17.76
N ILE A 195 6.64 -2.19 17.40
CA ILE A 195 7.23 -2.06 16.05
C ILE A 195 8.75 -1.94 16.09
N ASP A 196 9.32 -1.12 16.95
CA ASP A 196 10.75 -0.78 16.98
C ASP A 196 11.67 -2.01 17.05
N PHE A 197 11.23 -3.08 17.71
CA PHE A 197 11.97 -4.34 17.80
C PHE A 197 12.11 -5.05 16.44
N TYR A 198 11.09 -4.95 15.57
CA TYR A 198 11.03 -5.62 14.28
C TYR A 198 11.49 -4.72 13.14
N CYS A 199 11.06 -3.47 13.14
CA CYS A 199 11.34 -2.48 12.10
C CYS A 199 11.65 -1.12 12.70
N ARG A 200 12.86 -0.61 12.43
CA ARG A 200 13.35 0.66 12.99
C ARG A 200 12.70 1.90 12.38
N SER A 201 12.09 1.78 11.23
CA SER A 201 11.51 2.92 10.49
C SER A 201 10.01 2.78 10.32
N LEU A 202 9.26 3.66 10.98
CA LEU A 202 7.80 3.76 10.83
C LEU A 202 7.41 5.17 10.39
N ILE A 203 6.70 5.27 9.29
CA ILE A 203 5.92 6.47 8.94
C ILE A 203 4.48 6.22 9.35
N ASN A 204 3.98 6.99 10.31
CA ASN A 204 2.59 6.95 10.76
C ASN A 204 1.83 8.19 10.28
N VAL A 205 0.71 7.94 9.61
CA VAL A 205 -0.20 8.96 9.11
C VAL A 205 -1.36 9.10 10.09
N ASP A 206 -1.33 10.14 10.90
CA ASP A 206 -2.40 10.46 11.84
C ASP A 206 -3.28 11.58 11.27
N THR A 207 -4.43 11.20 10.73
CA THR A 207 -5.40 12.16 10.17
C THR A 207 -6.17 12.91 11.25
N ALA A 208 -6.31 12.36 12.45
CA ALA A 208 -7.02 12.99 13.55
C ALA A 208 -6.23 14.18 14.11
N THR A 209 -4.92 14.03 14.30
CA THR A 209 -4.02 15.13 14.73
C THR A 209 -3.44 15.90 13.55
N ARG A 210 -3.73 15.52 12.32
CA ARG A 210 -3.22 16.12 11.08
C ARG A 210 -1.69 16.14 11.02
N ARG A 211 -1.07 14.97 11.29
CA ARG A 211 0.38 14.82 11.29
C ARG A 211 0.81 13.59 10.53
N ILE A 212 1.98 13.70 9.92
CA ILE A 212 2.77 12.55 9.49
C ILE A 212 3.97 12.50 10.41
N ASN A 213 4.14 11.37 11.08
CA ASN A 213 5.21 11.13 12.03
C ASN A 213 6.17 10.09 11.45
N TYR A 214 7.48 10.36 11.52
CA TYR A 214 8.51 9.37 11.27
C TYR A 214 9.15 8.99 12.61
N PHE A 215 9.04 7.73 13.00
CA PHE A 215 9.66 7.17 14.19
C PHE A 215 10.87 6.33 13.81
N SER A 216 11.98 6.50 14.55
CA SER A 216 13.18 5.66 14.45
C SER A 216 13.90 5.64 15.79
N GLY A 217 13.81 4.55 16.52
CA GLY A 217 14.32 4.44 17.88
C GLY A 217 13.72 5.51 18.81
N LYS A 218 14.58 6.36 19.38
CA LYS A 218 14.14 7.47 20.23
C LYS A 218 13.75 8.73 19.45
N GLU A 219 14.09 8.80 18.18
CA GLU A 219 13.90 9.97 17.34
C GLU A 219 12.50 10.02 16.74
N VAL A 220 11.95 11.22 16.67
CA VAL A 220 10.68 11.50 15.98
C VAL A 220 10.84 12.74 15.13
N THR A 221 10.48 12.64 13.86
CA THR A 221 10.36 13.79 12.96
C THR A 221 8.89 13.92 12.57
N GLN A 222 8.34 15.13 12.66
CA GLN A 222 6.92 15.40 12.40
C GLN A 222 6.75 16.40 11.27
N LEU A 223 5.68 16.23 10.50
CA LEU A 223 5.20 17.18 9.52
C LEU A 223 3.69 17.40 9.71
N GLU A 224 3.26 18.65 9.74
CA GLU A 224 1.84 19.00 9.80
C GLU A 224 1.19 18.90 8.41
N ILE A 225 -0.06 18.46 8.38
CA ILE A 225 -0.86 18.30 7.17
C ILE A 225 -1.92 19.40 7.13
N PRO A 226 -2.09 20.12 5.99
CA PRO A 226 -3.16 21.10 5.83
C PRO A 226 -4.56 20.46 5.98
N GLU A 227 -5.48 21.18 6.62
CA GLU A 227 -6.80 20.73 7.07
C GLU A 227 -7.71 20.11 5.98
N ARG A 228 -7.54 20.54 4.72
CA ARG A 228 -8.42 20.14 3.61
C ARG A 228 -8.08 18.80 2.93
N ILE A 229 -7.04 18.11 3.36
CA ILE A 229 -6.39 17.05 2.56
C ILE A 229 -6.55 15.67 3.19
N CYS A 230 -6.90 15.57 4.47
CA CYS A 230 -6.69 14.36 5.28
C CYS A 230 -7.67 13.19 5.05
N GLU A 231 -8.80 13.36 4.38
CA GLU A 231 -9.88 12.36 4.42
C GLU A 231 -10.00 11.46 3.19
N THR A 232 -9.14 11.60 2.19
CA THR A 232 -9.27 10.82 0.96
C THR A 232 -8.37 9.59 0.93
N MET A 233 -8.85 8.52 0.32
CA MET A 233 -8.05 7.32 0.06
C MET A 233 -6.84 7.65 -0.84
N ALA A 234 -6.98 8.60 -1.76
CA ALA A 234 -5.93 9.12 -2.61
C ALA A 234 -4.79 9.73 -1.80
N TRP A 235 -5.09 10.37 -0.68
CA TRP A 235 -4.06 10.97 0.18
C TRP A 235 -3.11 9.92 0.77
N ASN A 236 -3.65 8.83 1.30
CA ASN A 236 -2.83 7.73 1.84
C ASN A 236 -2.00 7.04 0.76
N ALA A 237 -2.58 6.83 -0.42
CA ALA A 237 -1.86 6.30 -1.58
C ALA A 237 -0.74 7.26 -2.03
N GLY A 238 -0.99 8.57 -1.96
CA GLY A 238 -0.02 9.62 -2.25
C GLY A 238 1.18 9.61 -1.29
N VAL A 239 0.94 9.42 0.02
CA VAL A 239 2.06 9.28 0.99
C VAL A 239 2.94 8.09 0.62
N ILE A 240 2.34 6.92 0.35
CA ILE A 240 3.08 5.72 -0.06
C ILE A 240 3.87 6.01 -1.34
N ALA A 241 3.23 6.57 -2.36
CA ALA A 241 3.85 6.88 -3.63
C ALA A 241 5.03 7.83 -3.50
N GLY A 242 4.88 8.92 -2.74
CA GLY A 242 5.93 9.91 -2.54
C GLY A 242 7.12 9.35 -1.78
N VAL A 243 6.88 8.56 -0.72
CA VAL A 243 7.95 7.92 0.07
C VAL A 243 8.69 6.89 -0.80
N CYS A 244 7.97 5.99 -1.48
CA CYS A 244 8.57 4.96 -2.32
C CYS A 244 9.32 5.57 -3.52
N GLY A 245 8.77 6.61 -4.14
CA GLY A 245 9.42 7.36 -5.20
C GLY A 245 10.73 7.98 -4.73
N ALA A 246 10.74 8.64 -3.57
CA ALA A 246 11.95 9.22 -2.99
C ALA A 246 13.01 8.16 -2.63
N ILE A 247 12.59 7.02 -2.06
CA ILE A 247 13.49 5.88 -1.80
C ILE A 247 14.13 5.41 -3.11
N TYR A 248 13.34 5.26 -4.16
CA TYR A 248 13.81 4.84 -5.47
C TYR A 248 14.79 5.85 -6.08
N GLU A 249 14.42 7.13 -6.18
CA GLU A 249 15.20 8.18 -6.83
C GLU A 249 16.52 8.48 -6.11
N GLN A 250 16.50 8.45 -4.77
CA GLN A 250 17.68 8.73 -3.94
C GLN A 250 18.54 7.49 -3.67
N ASN A 251 18.22 6.34 -4.26
CA ASN A 251 18.92 5.06 -4.05
C ASN A 251 19.11 4.74 -2.57
N ILE A 252 18.04 4.92 -1.77
CA ILE A 252 18.07 4.61 -0.34
C ILE A 252 18.11 3.08 -0.18
N THR A 253 19.04 2.60 0.62
CA THR A 253 19.23 1.18 0.91
C THR A 253 18.55 0.79 2.24
N PRO A 254 18.29 -0.52 2.47
CA PRO A 254 17.77 -0.99 3.75
C PRO A 254 18.59 -0.51 4.96
N ASP A 255 19.93 -0.57 4.88
CA ASP A 255 20.81 -0.14 5.99
C ASP A 255 20.61 1.34 6.35
N ARG A 256 20.36 2.19 5.36
CA ARG A 256 20.07 3.61 5.62
C ARG A 256 18.73 3.83 6.30
N LEU A 257 17.75 2.95 6.05
CA LEU A 257 16.44 2.99 6.73
C LEU A 257 16.51 2.41 8.15
N GLU A 258 17.52 1.61 8.46
CA GLU A 258 17.75 1.12 9.82
C GLU A 258 18.29 2.22 10.74
N THR A 259 19.09 3.14 10.21
CA THR A 259 19.66 4.26 10.97
C THR A 259 19.50 5.59 10.23
N PRO A 260 18.24 6.05 10.01
CA PRO A 260 17.97 7.26 9.23
C PRO A 260 18.38 8.52 10.01
N ASP A 261 19.16 9.41 9.39
CA ASP A 261 19.41 10.74 9.93
C ASP A 261 18.17 11.64 9.80
N GLU A 262 18.19 12.80 10.49
CA GLU A 262 17.07 13.74 10.47
C GLU A 262 16.77 14.26 9.06
N ALA A 263 17.79 14.51 8.25
CA ALA A 263 17.63 15.04 6.90
C ALA A 263 16.87 14.02 6.02
N MET A 264 17.19 12.74 6.12
CA MET A 264 16.50 11.69 5.39
C MET A 264 15.06 11.51 5.88
N ARG A 265 14.82 11.48 7.21
CA ARG A 265 13.46 11.39 7.75
C ARG A 265 12.58 12.54 7.25
N ARG A 266 13.11 13.77 7.31
CA ARG A 266 12.41 14.98 6.84
C ARG A 266 12.17 14.94 5.32
N MET A 267 13.13 14.49 4.55
CA MET A 267 13.01 14.37 3.10
C MET A 267 11.91 13.39 2.73
N LEU A 268 11.86 12.19 3.34
CA LEU A 268 10.83 11.18 3.07
C LEU A 268 9.43 11.68 3.46
N LEU A 269 9.28 12.33 4.62
CA LEU A 269 8.00 12.94 5.02
C LEU A 269 7.54 14.01 4.04
N THR A 270 8.46 14.86 3.58
CA THR A 270 8.16 15.95 2.64
C THR A 270 7.73 15.40 1.28
N ALA A 271 8.42 14.36 0.77
CA ALA A 271 8.06 13.70 -0.47
C ALA A 271 6.67 13.04 -0.37
N GLY A 272 6.40 12.33 0.72
CA GLY A 272 5.09 11.74 0.99
C GLY A 272 3.97 12.78 1.05
N ALA A 273 4.16 13.86 1.79
CA ALA A 273 3.18 14.93 1.92
C ALA A 273 2.91 15.63 0.58
N LYS A 274 3.95 15.94 -0.19
CA LYS A 274 3.84 16.58 -1.51
C LYS A 274 3.03 15.71 -2.48
N ALA A 275 3.35 14.43 -2.59
CA ALA A 275 2.63 13.51 -3.46
C ALA A 275 1.17 13.31 -2.99
N ALA A 276 0.94 13.26 -1.68
CA ALA A 276 -0.40 13.18 -1.12
C ALA A 276 -1.26 14.41 -1.44
N GLN A 277 -0.69 15.61 -1.38
CA GLN A 277 -1.37 16.84 -1.75
C GLN A 277 -1.75 16.85 -3.23
N ALA A 278 -0.83 16.45 -4.11
CA ALA A 278 -1.09 16.37 -5.55
C ALA A 278 -2.18 15.31 -5.84
N ALA A 279 -2.11 14.15 -5.23
CA ALA A 279 -3.10 13.09 -5.40
C ALA A 279 -4.50 13.52 -4.93
N ALA A 280 -4.60 14.21 -3.80
CA ALA A 280 -5.87 14.70 -3.28
C ALA A 280 -6.49 15.80 -4.15
N ALA A 281 -5.67 16.70 -4.73
CA ALA A 281 -6.13 17.74 -5.65
C ALA A 281 -6.68 17.14 -6.95
N ASN A 282 -5.95 16.20 -7.56
CA ASN A 282 -6.35 15.54 -8.80
C ASN A 282 -7.59 14.64 -8.60
N PHE A 283 -7.72 14.01 -7.43
CA PHE A 283 -8.83 13.15 -7.11
C PHE A 283 -10.17 13.88 -7.04
N THR A 284 -10.21 15.13 -6.60
CA THR A 284 -11.43 15.96 -6.59
C THR A 284 -11.87 16.41 -7.97
N GLU A 285 -10.97 16.47 -8.95
CA GLU A 285 -11.27 16.93 -10.30
C GLU A 285 -11.59 15.79 -11.28
N ASP A 286 -10.82 14.71 -11.25
CA ASP A 286 -10.93 13.63 -12.24
C ASP A 286 -12.08 12.68 -11.98
N TRP A 287 -12.42 12.40 -10.74
CA TRP A 287 -13.51 11.47 -10.47
C TRP A 287 -14.89 12.08 -10.77
N GLN A 288 -15.03 13.40 -10.74
CA GLN A 288 -16.24 14.09 -11.20
C GLN A 288 -16.42 13.99 -12.72
N LYS A 289 -15.33 13.80 -13.49
CA LYS A 289 -15.35 13.66 -14.95
C LYS A 289 -15.55 12.23 -15.42
N SER A 290 -15.24 11.22 -14.60
CA SER A 290 -15.34 9.81 -14.98
C SER A 290 -16.71 9.16 -14.72
N ILE A 291 -17.72 9.92 -14.32
CA ILE A 291 -19.07 9.45 -14.02
C ILE A 291 -20.05 9.63 -15.20
N ILE A 292 -19.61 10.15 -16.34
CA ILE A 292 -20.46 10.33 -17.51
C ILE A 292 -20.10 9.36 -18.62
#